data_7c78b8eb85a94d0b9c8baabbd5dda911
#
_entry.id   7c78b8eb85a94d0b9c8baabbd5dda911
#
_cell.length_a   1.000
_cell.length_b   1.000
_cell.length_c   1.000
_cell.angle_alpha   90.00
_cell.angle_beta   90.00
_cell.angle_gamma   90.00
#
_symmetry.space_group_name_H-M   'P 1'
#
loop_
_entity.id
_entity.type
_entity.pdbx_description
1 polymer ?
#
loop_
_entity_poly.entity_id
_entity_poly.type
_entity_poly.pdbx_seq_one_letter_code
_entity_poly.pdbx_strand_id
1 'polypeptide(L)'
;MPIPTNELEEPVLAGNRRAIARLISRVEAGHSDCRRTLAKIYRNAGQAHVIGITGVPGSGKSTLVRSFVHAVRQQGRTVAVVAIDPSSPFSGGAILGDRIRMLELVNDPGVFIRSMATRGALGGLARAALDAVDILDASGFDLILI
;
A
#
# COMPACT_ATOMS: atom_id res chain seq x y z
N MET A 1 2.44 19.81 -15.32
CA MET A 1 3.71 19.06 -15.36
C MET A 1 3.71 17.95 -14.32
N PRO A 2 4.20 16.77 -14.63
CA PRO A 2 4.38 15.75 -13.61
C PRO A 2 5.49 16.19 -12.66
N ILE A 3 5.21 16.13 -11.34
CA ILE A 3 6.21 16.42 -10.30
C ILE A 3 7.35 15.40 -10.44
N PRO A 4 8.62 15.82 -10.52
CA PRO A 4 9.75 14.90 -10.58
C PRO A 4 9.79 13.97 -9.36
N THR A 5 10.33 12.75 -9.50
CA THR A 5 10.34 11.77 -8.41
C THR A 5 11.14 12.23 -7.20
N ASN A 6 12.21 12.98 -7.40
CA ASN A 6 13.02 13.54 -6.33
C ASN A 6 12.29 14.59 -5.48
N GLU A 7 11.25 15.21 -6.01
CA GLU A 7 10.42 16.17 -5.27
C GLU A 7 9.30 15.48 -4.46
N LEU A 8 9.13 14.18 -4.61
CA LEU A 8 8.16 13.40 -3.85
C LEU A 8 8.66 12.98 -2.47
N GLU A 9 9.97 13.04 -2.20
CA GLU A 9 10.56 12.57 -0.94
C GLU A 9 9.96 13.27 0.28
N GLU A 10 10.11 14.58 0.38
CA GLU A 10 9.61 15.34 1.53
C GLU A 10 8.08 15.20 1.73
N PRO A 11 7.25 15.36 0.68
CA PRO A 11 5.82 15.14 0.83
C PRO A 11 5.43 13.73 1.29
N VAL A 12 6.16 12.71 0.84
CA VAL A 12 5.93 11.31 1.27
C VAL A 12 6.26 11.16 2.75
N LEU A 13 7.43 11.64 3.19
CA LEU A 13 7.84 11.60 4.60
C LEU A 13 6.90 12.42 5.50
N ALA A 14 6.28 13.46 4.96
CA ALA A 14 5.24 14.24 5.65
C ALA A 14 3.85 13.58 5.65
N GLY A 15 3.70 12.37 5.09
CA GLY A 15 2.44 11.63 5.06
C GLY A 15 1.43 12.13 4.02
N ASN A 16 1.86 12.87 3.00
CA ASN A 16 0.97 13.36 1.96
C ASN A 16 0.45 12.22 1.09
N ARG A 17 -0.84 11.93 1.21
CA ARG A 17 -1.49 10.77 0.55
C ARG A 17 -1.35 10.78 -0.98
N ARG A 18 -1.39 11.95 -1.61
CA ARG A 18 -1.23 12.07 -3.07
C ARG A 18 0.21 11.78 -3.50
N ALA A 19 1.18 12.25 -2.73
CA ALA A 19 2.60 11.98 -2.99
C ALA A 19 2.90 10.49 -2.80
N ILE A 20 2.40 9.87 -1.74
CA ILE A 20 2.51 8.43 -1.46
C ILE A 20 1.93 7.62 -2.64
N ALA A 21 0.69 7.89 -3.02
CA ALA A 21 0.03 7.18 -4.13
C ALA A 21 0.78 7.34 -5.45
N ARG A 22 1.30 8.53 -5.72
CA ARG A 22 2.07 8.83 -6.93
C ARG A 22 3.41 8.11 -6.96
N LEU A 23 4.13 8.08 -5.84
CA LEU A 23 5.40 7.36 -5.75
C LEU A 23 5.20 5.87 -5.91
N ILE A 24 4.21 5.27 -5.24
CA ILE A 24 3.87 3.85 -5.40
C ILE A 24 3.53 3.54 -6.87
N SER A 25 2.75 4.37 -7.54
CA SER A 25 2.42 4.18 -8.97
C SER A 25 3.66 4.19 -9.87
N ARG A 26 4.63 5.06 -9.60
CA ARG A 26 5.88 5.12 -10.36
C ARG A 26 6.77 3.90 -10.13
N VAL A 27 6.85 3.45 -8.89
CA VAL A 27 7.57 2.22 -8.52
C VAL A 27 6.94 1.00 -9.20
N GLU A 28 5.61 0.91 -9.16
CA GLU A 28 4.84 -0.15 -9.82
C GLU A 28 5.04 -0.15 -11.35
N ALA A 29 5.16 1.03 -11.95
CA ALA A 29 5.46 1.19 -13.38
C ALA A 29 6.94 0.91 -13.74
N GLY A 30 7.80 0.71 -12.75
CA GLY A 30 9.23 0.41 -12.97
C GLY A 30 10.08 1.60 -13.38
N HIS A 31 9.69 2.82 -13.04
CA HIS A 31 10.48 4.01 -13.37
C HIS A 31 11.85 3.98 -12.68
N SER A 32 12.90 4.08 -13.45
CA SER A 32 14.30 3.98 -12.97
C SER A 32 14.74 5.15 -12.08
N ASP A 33 14.09 6.30 -12.19
CA ASP A 33 14.36 7.49 -11.39
C ASP A 33 13.89 7.35 -9.94
N CYS A 34 13.04 6.35 -9.63
CA CYS A 34 12.58 6.08 -8.28
C CYS A 34 13.69 5.56 -7.35
N ARG A 35 14.71 4.92 -7.88
CA ARG A 35 15.73 4.21 -7.08
C ARG A 35 16.40 5.09 -6.04
N ARG A 36 16.77 6.32 -6.41
CA ARG A 36 17.42 7.28 -5.50
C ARG A 36 16.47 7.73 -4.38
N THR A 37 15.23 8.04 -4.75
CA THR A 37 14.19 8.45 -3.79
C THR A 37 13.86 7.32 -2.83
N LEU A 38 13.71 6.08 -3.32
CA LEU A 38 13.48 4.90 -2.49
C LEU A 38 14.62 4.65 -1.50
N ALA A 39 15.87 4.83 -1.90
CA ALA A 39 17.01 4.67 -1.00
C ALA A 39 16.99 5.65 0.18
N LYS A 40 16.48 6.86 -0.04
CA LYS A 40 16.32 7.85 1.03
C LYS A 40 15.11 7.54 1.92
N ILE A 41 13.99 7.14 1.32
CA ILE A 41 12.78 6.74 2.05
C ILE A 41 13.07 5.54 2.93
N TYR A 42 13.76 4.53 2.43
CA TYR A 42 14.12 3.33 3.18
C TYR A 42 14.87 3.63 4.50
N ARG A 43 15.67 4.69 4.55
CA ARG A 43 16.37 5.10 5.78
C ARG A 43 15.42 5.58 6.89
N ASN A 44 14.19 5.95 6.53
CA ASN A 44 13.16 6.42 7.46
C ASN A 44 12.09 5.34 7.74
N ALA A 45 12.20 4.17 7.13
CA ALA A 45 11.34 3.01 7.38
C ALA A 45 11.80 2.21 8.62
N GLY A 46 10.99 1.25 9.05
CA GLY A 46 11.30 0.35 10.16
C GLY A 46 10.60 0.68 11.47
N GLN A 47 9.59 1.54 11.46
CA GLN A 47 8.79 1.90 12.63
C GLN A 47 7.39 1.24 12.62
N ALA A 48 6.84 0.97 11.43
CA ALA A 48 5.53 0.37 11.31
C ALA A 48 5.53 -1.12 11.68
N HIS A 49 4.42 -1.57 12.25
CA HIS A 49 4.16 -2.99 12.37
C HIS A 49 3.59 -3.53 11.07
N VAL A 50 4.27 -4.48 10.43
CA VAL A 50 3.86 -5.06 9.15
C VAL A 50 3.30 -6.46 9.37
N ILE A 51 2.06 -6.69 8.92
CA ILE A 51 1.38 -7.99 9.05
C ILE A 51 0.95 -8.49 7.68
N GLY A 52 1.45 -9.67 7.30
CA GLY A 52 1.01 -10.39 6.11
C GLY A 52 -0.24 -11.23 6.41
N ILE A 53 -1.26 -11.11 5.57
CA ILE A 53 -2.49 -11.88 5.66
C ILE A 53 -2.65 -12.69 4.38
N THR A 54 -2.62 -14.00 4.49
CA THR A 54 -2.76 -14.92 3.36
C THR A 54 -3.87 -15.93 3.62
N GLY A 55 -4.36 -16.54 2.56
CA GLY A 55 -5.40 -17.57 2.62
C GLY A 55 -6.09 -17.73 1.27
N VAL A 56 -6.84 -18.82 1.13
CA VAL A 56 -7.60 -19.10 -0.09
C VAL A 56 -8.75 -18.10 -0.31
N PRO A 57 -9.20 -17.88 -1.55
CA PRO A 57 -10.37 -17.07 -1.83
C PRO A 57 -11.60 -17.55 -1.03
N GLY A 58 -12.38 -16.61 -0.47
CA GLY A 58 -13.57 -16.93 0.33
C GLY A 58 -13.29 -17.36 1.77
N SER A 59 -12.04 -17.33 2.25
CA SER A 59 -11.67 -17.69 3.63
C SER A 59 -12.01 -16.60 4.69
N GLY A 60 -12.54 -15.45 4.27
CA GLY A 60 -12.88 -14.35 5.17
C GLY A 60 -11.75 -13.33 5.41
N LYS A 61 -10.68 -13.34 4.60
CA LYS A 61 -9.57 -12.38 4.73
C LYS A 61 -10.02 -10.93 4.73
N SER A 62 -10.85 -10.53 3.77
CA SER A 62 -11.32 -9.14 3.65
C SER A 62 -12.16 -8.72 4.85
N THR A 63 -12.96 -9.63 5.41
CA THR A 63 -13.73 -9.40 6.64
C THR A 63 -12.80 -9.22 7.84
N LEU A 64 -11.78 -10.06 7.95
CA LEU A 64 -10.77 -9.97 9.01
C LEU A 64 -10.02 -8.65 8.91
N VAL A 65 -9.53 -8.28 7.72
CA VAL A 65 -8.82 -7.00 7.48
C VAL A 65 -9.68 -5.83 7.92
N ARG A 66 -10.95 -5.78 7.52
CA ARG A 66 -11.88 -4.72 7.90
C ARG A 66 -12.04 -4.61 9.41
N SER A 67 -12.30 -5.73 10.08
CA SER A 67 -12.46 -5.75 11.55
C SER A 67 -11.18 -5.32 12.26
N PHE A 68 -10.02 -5.75 11.74
CA PHE A 68 -8.73 -5.42 12.31
C PHE A 68 -8.41 -3.92 12.15
N VAL A 69 -8.66 -3.35 10.97
CA VAL A 69 -8.50 -1.92 10.72
C VAL A 69 -9.38 -1.11 11.68
N HIS A 70 -10.65 -1.47 11.83
CA HIS A 70 -11.54 -0.79 12.77
C HIS A 70 -11.00 -0.82 14.20
N ALA A 71 -10.56 -1.97 14.69
CA ALA A 71 -10.02 -2.11 16.05
C ALA A 71 -8.77 -1.23 16.28
N VAL A 72 -7.88 -1.16 15.31
CA VAL A 72 -6.66 -0.34 15.40
C VAL A 72 -6.99 1.16 15.30
N ARG A 73 -7.95 1.52 14.42
CA ARG A 73 -8.42 2.91 14.30
C ARG A 73 -9.10 3.43 15.56
N GLN A 74 -9.83 2.57 16.28
CA GLN A 74 -10.43 2.93 17.58
C GLN A 74 -9.37 3.29 18.64
N GLN A 75 -8.15 2.80 18.48
CA GLN A 75 -6.99 3.18 19.31
C GLN A 75 -6.31 4.47 18.85
N GLY A 76 -6.84 5.17 17.85
CA GLY A 76 -6.25 6.38 17.28
C GLY A 76 -5.04 6.16 16.38
N ARG A 77 -4.71 4.91 16.05
CA ARG A 77 -3.55 4.55 15.21
C ARG A 77 -3.91 4.55 13.72
N THR A 78 -2.91 4.80 12.87
CA THR A 78 -3.07 4.84 11.42
C THR A 78 -2.77 3.49 10.77
N VAL A 79 -3.49 3.15 9.72
CA VAL A 79 -3.37 1.86 9.05
C VAL A 79 -3.25 2.03 7.54
N ALA A 80 -2.28 1.37 6.94
CA ALA A 80 -2.21 1.20 5.49
C ALA A 80 -2.53 -0.25 5.11
N VAL A 81 -3.27 -0.44 4.03
CA VAL A 81 -3.60 -1.76 3.47
C VAL A 81 -3.06 -1.85 2.05
N VAL A 82 -2.21 -2.83 1.81
CA VAL A 82 -1.70 -3.18 0.49
C VAL A 82 -2.37 -4.47 0.06
N ALA A 83 -3.36 -4.37 -0.82
CA ALA A 83 -4.08 -5.52 -1.34
C ALA A 83 -3.36 -6.05 -2.59
N ILE A 84 -2.82 -7.25 -2.51
CA ILE A 84 -2.15 -7.92 -3.63
C ILE A 84 -3.17 -8.80 -4.35
N ASP A 85 -3.43 -8.49 -5.62
CA ASP A 85 -4.32 -9.28 -6.46
C ASP A 85 -3.48 -10.23 -7.34
N PRO A 86 -3.66 -11.56 -7.19
CA PRO A 86 -2.99 -12.53 -8.04
C PRO A 86 -3.54 -12.58 -9.47
N SER A 87 -4.65 -11.90 -9.76
CA SER A 87 -5.28 -11.96 -11.07
C SER A 87 -4.49 -11.23 -12.15
N SER A 88 -4.70 -11.67 -13.40
CA SER A 88 -4.11 -11.09 -14.59
C SER A 88 -4.44 -9.58 -14.70
N PRO A 89 -3.52 -8.73 -15.18
CA PRO A 89 -3.77 -7.32 -15.42
C PRO A 89 -4.97 -7.03 -16.34
N PHE A 90 -5.50 -8.06 -17.00
CA PHE A 90 -6.68 -7.97 -17.88
C PHE A 90 -8.02 -8.22 -17.14
N SER A 91 -8.01 -8.67 -15.89
CA SER A 91 -9.24 -8.86 -15.10
C SER A 91 -9.49 -7.66 -14.17
N GLY A 92 -9.84 -6.51 -14.74
CA GLY A 92 -10.11 -5.28 -13.97
C GLY A 92 -11.25 -5.38 -12.95
N GLY A 93 -12.00 -6.49 -12.93
CA GLY A 93 -13.12 -6.69 -12.01
C GLY A 93 -12.73 -7.07 -10.58
N ALA A 94 -11.62 -7.80 -10.36
CA ALA A 94 -11.23 -8.25 -9.02
C ALA A 94 -10.68 -7.09 -8.16
N ILE A 95 -9.89 -6.20 -8.73
CA ILE A 95 -9.37 -5.00 -8.04
C ILE A 95 -10.52 -4.07 -7.64
N LEU A 96 -11.54 -3.96 -8.48
CA LEU A 96 -12.73 -3.14 -8.19
C LEU A 96 -13.58 -3.76 -7.08
N GLY A 97 -13.71 -5.10 -7.04
CA GLY A 97 -14.49 -5.83 -6.03
C GLY A 97 -13.93 -5.65 -4.62
N ASP A 98 -12.61 -5.75 -4.43
CA ASP A 98 -11.95 -5.55 -3.14
C ASP A 98 -12.05 -4.10 -2.67
N ARG A 99 -11.95 -3.12 -3.58
CA ARG A 99 -12.18 -1.70 -3.28
C ARG A 99 -13.61 -1.43 -2.82
N ILE A 100 -14.62 -2.02 -3.47
CA ILE A 100 -16.03 -1.87 -3.10
C ILE A 100 -16.29 -2.42 -1.71
N ARG A 101 -15.69 -3.55 -1.35
CA ARG A 101 -15.83 -4.17 -0.01
C ARG A 101 -15.17 -3.34 1.09
N MET A 102 -14.21 -2.47 0.76
CA MET A 102 -13.49 -1.60 1.69
C MET A 102 -13.89 -0.12 1.60
N LEU A 103 -14.98 0.22 0.89
CA LEU A 103 -15.41 1.61 0.70
C LEU A 103 -15.63 2.38 1.99
N GLU A 104 -16.10 1.71 3.04
CA GLU A 104 -16.28 2.32 4.36
C GLU A 104 -14.94 2.81 4.95
N LEU A 105 -13.85 2.10 4.66
CA LEU A 105 -12.51 2.42 5.17
C LEU A 105 -11.83 3.54 4.36
N VAL A 106 -12.20 3.70 3.10
CA VAL A 106 -11.59 4.71 2.20
C VAL A 106 -11.83 6.13 2.68
N ASN A 107 -12.95 6.38 3.35
CA ASN A 107 -13.33 7.69 3.86
C ASN A 107 -12.66 8.04 5.21
N ASP A 108 -12.03 7.06 5.87
CA ASP A 108 -11.30 7.33 7.12
C ASP A 108 -9.94 7.99 6.79
N PRO A 109 -9.67 9.20 7.30
CA PRO A 109 -8.40 9.89 7.04
C PRO A 109 -7.17 9.16 7.61
N GLY A 110 -7.35 8.28 8.57
CA GLY A 110 -6.29 7.45 9.16
C GLY A 110 -6.06 6.13 8.44
N VAL A 111 -6.77 5.87 7.33
CA VAL A 111 -6.65 4.64 6.55
C VAL A 111 -6.19 4.96 5.13
N PHE A 112 -5.19 4.23 4.65
CA PHE A 112 -4.72 4.28 3.27
C PHE A 112 -4.85 2.89 2.64
N ILE A 113 -5.44 2.80 1.46
CA ILE A 113 -5.63 1.52 0.76
C ILE A 113 -5.02 1.60 -0.64
N ARG A 114 -4.19 0.63 -0.97
CA ARG A 114 -3.60 0.46 -2.29
C ARG A 114 -3.79 -0.96 -2.79
N SER A 115 -4.37 -1.12 -3.97
CA SER A 115 -4.42 -2.40 -4.68
C SER A 115 -3.27 -2.47 -5.68
N MET A 116 -2.56 -3.59 -5.68
CA MET A 116 -1.43 -3.86 -6.58
C MET A 116 -1.59 -5.22 -7.24
N ALA A 117 -1.15 -5.33 -8.48
CA ALA A 117 -1.15 -6.60 -9.21
C ALA A 117 0.21 -7.30 -9.08
N THR A 118 0.20 -8.64 -8.99
CA THR A 118 1.44 -9.44 -8.90
C THR A 118 2.28 -9.41 -10.18
N ARG A 119 1.70 -9.03 -11.31
CA ARG A 119 2.35 -8.97 -12.63
C ARG A 119 3.16 -10.23 -12.98
N GLY A 120 2.64 -11.41 -12.60
CA GLY A 120 3.28 -12.70 -12.88
C GLY A 120 4.48 -13.04 -12.00
N ALA A 121 4.71 -12.33 -10.90
CA ALA A 121 5.73 -12.71 -9.93
C ALA A 121 5.35 -14.04 -9.26
N LEU A 122 6.18 -15.05 -9.46
CA LEU A 122 6.04 -16.33 -8.77
C LEU A 122 6.31 -16.12 -7.27
N GLY A 123 5.39 -16.60 -6.43
CA GLY A 123 5.52 -16.47 -4.97
C GLY A 123 4.76 -15.29 -4.34
N GLY A 124 3.94 -14.57 -5.12
CA GLY A 124 2.88 -13.70 -4.59
C GLY A 124 3.24 -12.25 -4.32
N LEU A 125 4.50 -11.90 -4.08
CA LEU A 125 4.90 -10.50 -3.83
C LEU A 125 5.78 -9.98 -4.94
N ALA A 126 5.24 -9.04 -5.73
CA ALA A 126 6.06 -8.26 -6.63
C ALA A 126 7.01 -7.35 -5.82
N ARG A 127 8.21 -7.11 -6.33
CA ARG A 127 9.17 -6.19 -5.69
C ARG A 127 8.55 -4.82 -5.37
N ALA A 128 7.71 -4.32 -6.27
CA ALA A 128 7.00 -3.07 -6.07
C ALA A 128 6.08 -3.07 -4.83
N ALA A 129 5.58 -4.23 -4.40
CA ALA A 129 4.79 -4.35 -3.18
C ALA A 129 5.64 -4.15 -1.92
N LEU A 130 6.85 -4.66 -1.90
CA LEU A 130 7.80 -4.42 -0.81
C LEU A 130 8.22 -2.96 -0.76
N ASP A 131 8.54 -2.36 -1.90
CA ASP A 131 8.84 -0.93 -1.99
C ASP A 131 7.64 -0.08 -1.51
N ALA A 132 6.41 -0.49 -1.80
CA ALA A 132 5.21 0.18 -1.30
C ALA A 132 5.08 0.10 0.24
N VAL A 133 5.43 -1.03 0.84
CA VAL A 133 5.48 -1.19 2.30
C VAL A 133 6.49 -0.22 2.90
N ASP A 134 7.70 -0.12 2.34
CA ASP A 134 8.73 0.80 2.83
C ASP A 134 8.30 2.28 2.69
N ILE A 135 7.63 2.63 1.60
CA ILE A 135 7.07 3.98 1.39
C ILE A 135 6.03 4.31 2.46
N LEU A 136 5.12 3.38 2.75
CA LEU A 136 4.05 3.57 3.73
C LEU A 136 4.60 3.62 5.16
N ASP A 137 5.58 2.80 5.48
CA ASP A 137 6.27 2.83 6.78
C ASP A 137 6.94 4.18 7.00
N ALA A 138 7.76 4.62 6.05
CA ALA A 138 8.44 5.92 6.14
C ALA A 138 7.48 7.11 6.15
N SER A 139 6.25 6.94 5.65
CA SER A 139 5.20 7.96 5.68
C SER A 139 4.49 8.10 7.03
N GLY A 140 4.85 7.27 8.02
CA GLY A 140 4.35 7.38 9.39
C GLY A 140 3.10 6.56 9.71
N PHE A 141 2.72 5.58 8.89
CA PHE A 141 1.66 4.63 9.27
C PHE A 141 2.13 3.72 10.40
N ASP A 142 1.27 3.51 11.39
CA ASP A 142 1.57 2.66 12.55
C ASP A 142 1.48 1.18 12.23
N LEU A 143 0.56 0.80 11.35
CA LEU A 143 0.31 -0.57 10.93
C LEU A 143 0.20 -0.65 9.41
N ILE A 144 0.81 -1.68 8.83
CA ILE A 144 0.69 -2.01 7.41
C ILE A 144 0.20 -3.45 7.29
N LEU A 145 -0.93 -3.64 6.65
CA LEU A 145 -1.48 -4.96 6.30
C LEU A 145 -1.21 -5.27 4.83
N ILE A 146 -0.71 -6.46 4.52
CA ILE A 146 -0.40 -6.88 3.17
C ILE A 146 -0.89 -8.32 2.90
#